data_4f846ba83a3d7b3fb9ea9d4271a7012f
#
_entry.id   4f846ba83a3d7b3fb9ea9d4271a7012f
#
_cell.length_a   1.000
_cell.length_b   1.000
_cell.length_c   1.000
_cell.angle_alpha   90.00
_cell.angle_beta   90.00
_cell.angle_gamma   90.00
#
_symmetry.space_group_name_H-M   'P 1'
#
loop_
_entity.id
_entity.type
_entity.pdbx_description
1 polymer ?
#
loop_
_entity_poly.entity_id
_entity_poly.type
_entity_poly.pdbx_seq_one_letter_code
_entity_poly.pdbx_strand_id
1 'polypeptide(L)'
;SGQLRVIICYALAAVNQPVPGTELSQLLHYNNVANYFDVQTALSELERDGLLVTEKDLLTLTEEGRSAAETLRETVSAPLRKKLYNAVVKMLGRYRSAHDTSVELTPNGSGWMLNYRVQGEHSNLLAFQIQLPNEAQALALKEKISADPKYYGDMLIRLLTENRENN
;
A
#
# COMPACT_ATOMS: atom_id res chain seq x y z
N SER A 1 17.97 1.03 -18.01
CA SER A 1 18.75 -0.12 -18.43
C SER A 1 17.85 -1.34 -18.61
N GLY A 2 18.20 -2.22 -19.59
CA GLY A 2 17.39 -3.39 -19.90
C GLY A 2 17.16 -4.31 -18.68
N GLN A 3 18.16 -4.47 -17.84
CA GLN A 3 18.05 -5.30 -16.62
C GLN A 3 17.06 -4.76 -15.61
N LEU A 4 16.99 -3.44 -15.42
CA LEU A 4 16.03 -2.83 -14.51
C LEU A 4 14.58 -3.07 -14.98
N ARG A 5 14.33 -3.01 -16.28
CA ARG A 5 13.02 -3.31 -16.88
C ARG A 5 12.61 -4.76 -16.58
N VAL A 6 13.53 -5.70 -16.70
CA VAL A 6 13.29 -7.12 -16.36
C VAL A 6 12.98 -7.29 -14.86
N ILE A 7 13.72 -6.62 -14.00
CA ILE A 7 13.51 -6.64 -12.54
C ILE A 7 12.11 -6.12 -12.20
N ILE A 8 11.70 -4.99 -12.79
CA ILE A 8 10.36 -4.40 -12.57
C ILE A 8 9.28 -5.37 -13.05
N CYS A 9 9.40 -5.90 -14.27
CA CYS A 9 8.43 -6.87 -14.80
C CYS A 9 8.34 -8.12 -13.93
N TYR A 10 9.48 -8.63 -13.47
CA TYR A 10 9.49 -9.77 -12.55
C TYR A 10 8.75 -9.48 -11.25
N ALA A 11 9.03 -8.34 -10.61
CA ALA A 11 8.41 -7.97 -9.35
C ALA A 11 6.87 -7.85 -9.50
N LEU A 12 6.40 -7.25 -10.58
CA LEU A 12 4.97 -7.10 -10.87
C LEU A 12 4.30 -8.44 -11.19
N ALA A 13 4.96 -9.29 -11.97
CA ALA A 13 4.44 -10.61 -12.32
C ALA A 13 4.35 -11.55 -11.10
N ALA A 14 5.33 -11.47 -10.20
CA ALA A 14 5.42 -12.34 -9.03
C ALA A 14 4.25 -12.14 -8.05
N VAL A 15 3.77 -10.91 -7.90
CA VAL A 15 2.64 -10.60 -6.99
C VAL A 15 1.28 -10.67 -7.69
N ASN A 16 1.25 -10.65 -9.01
CA ASN A 16 0.05 -10.81 -9.85
C ASN A 16 -1.13 -9.92 -9.44
N GLN A 17 -0.86 -8.66 -9.11
CA GLN A 17 -1.85 -7.65 -8.74
C GLN A 17 -1.30 -6.26 -9.04
N PRO A 18 -2.15 -5.22 -9.13
CA PRO A 18 -1.67 -3.85 -9.29
C PRO A 18 -0.74 -3.44 -8.14
N VAL A 19 0.33 -2.73 -8.49
CA VAL A 19 1.35 -2.26 -7.54
C VAL A 19 1.47 -0.75 -7.64
N PRO A 20 1.42 -0.01 -6.50
CA PRO A 20 1.63 1.44 -6.52
C PRO A 20 3.04 1.79 -7.03
N GLY A 21 3.10 2.60 -8.08
CA GLY A 21 4.36 2.97 -8.73
C GLY A 21 5.30 3.77 -7.83
N THR A 22 4.75 4.71 -7.06
CA THR A 22 5.51 5.48 -6.07
C THR A 22 6.13 4.58 -5.01
N GLU A 23 5.37 3.64 -4.47
CA GLU A 23 5.85 2.67 -3.48
C GLU A 23 6.91 1.73 -4.05
N LEU A 24 6.71 1.25 -5.27
CA LEU A 24 7.70 0.41 -5.94
C LEU A 24 9.02 1.15 -6.18
N SER A 25 8.95 2.40 -6.62
CA SER A 25 10.13 3.25 -6.83
C SER A 25 10.93 3.45 -5.55
N GLN A 26 10.27 3.72 -4.44
CA GLN A 26 10.90 3.84 -3.13
C GLN A 26 11.53 2.52 -2.69
N LEU A 27 10.83 1.40 -2.87
CA LEU A 27 11.32 0.07 -2.51
C LEU A 27 12.59 -0.28 -3.28
N LEU A 28 12.64 -0.03 -4.59
CA LEU A 28 13.81 -0.29 -5.41
C LEU A 28 15.00 0.60 -5.01
N HIS A 29 14.73 1.84 -4.66
CA HIS A 29 15.75 2.76 -4.14
C HIS A 29 16.30 2.30 -2.79
N TYR A 30 15.46 1.98 -1.82
CA TYR A 30 15.85 1.49 -0.49
C TYR A 30 16.67 0.19 -0.55
N ASN A 31 16.38 -0.67 -1.51
CA ASN A 31 17.10 -1.94 -1.69
C ASN A 31 18.35 -1.80 -2.57
N ASN A 32 18.78 -0.58 -2.88
CA ASN A 32 19.93 -0.28 -3.73
C ASN A 32 19.89 -0.94 -5.12
N VAL A 33 18.68 -1.16 -5.65
CA VAL A 33 18.49 -1.75 -6.99
C VAL A 33 18.64 -0.67 -8.06
N ALA A 34 18.03 0.49 -7.87
CA ALA A 34 18.09 1.61 -8.80
C ALA A 34 17.74 2.93 -8.12
N ASN A 35 18.15 4.05 -8.70
CA ASN A 35 17.70 5.36 -8.24
C ASN A 35 16.32 5.69 -8.83
N TYR A 36 15.69 6.71 -8.28
CA TYR A 36 14.35 7.14 -8.68
C TYR A 36 14.23 7.45 -10.17
N PHE A 37 15.19 8.17 -10.75
CA PHE A 37 15.16 8.57 -12.16
C PHE A 37 15.25 7.37 -13.10
N ASP A 38 16.11 6.42 -12.78
CA ASP A 38 16.25 5.19 -13.56
C ASP A 38 14.96 4.37 -13.54
N VAL A 39 14.30 4.31 -12.38
CA VAL A 39 13.00 3.62 -12.26
C VAL A 39 11.94 4.31 -13.10
N GLN A 40 11.81 5.64 -13.02
CA GLN A 40 10.83 6.38 -13.82
C GLN A 40 11.08 6.23 -15.33
N THR A 41 12.33 6.26 -15.75
CA THR A 41 12.71 6.01 -17.15
C THR A 41 12.30 4.60 -17.57
N ALA A 42 12.62 3.59 -16.77
CA ALA A 42 12.27 2.20 -17.07
C ALA A 42 10.75 1.99 -17.15
N LEU A 43 9.97 2.60 -16.24
CA LEU A 43 8.51 2.54 -16.26
C LEU A 43 7.94 3.18 -17.54
N SER A 44 8.43 4.35 -17.92
CA SER A 44 8.00 5.04 -19.16
C SER A 44 8.32 4.23 -20.41
N GLU A 45 9.48 3.57 -20.45
CA GLU A 45 9.86 2.68 -21.55
C GLU A 45 8.96 1.44 -21.61
N LEU A 46 8.63 0.83 -20.47
CA LEU A 46 7.73 -0.33 -20.41
C LEU A 46 6.32 0.03 -20.88
N GLU A 47 5.81 1.22 -20.53
CA GLU A 47 4.51 1.71 -21.01
C GLU A 47 4.53 1.94 -22.51
N ARG A 48 5.55 2.65 -23.01
CA ARG A 48 5.71 2.90 -24.46
C ARG A 48 5.78 1.61 -25.27
N ASP A 49 6.43 0.58 -24.73
CA ASP A 49 6.59 -0.70 -25.40
C ASP A 49 5.36 -1.63 -25.20
N GLY A 50 4.30 -1.15 -24.54
CA GLY A 50 3.06 -1.90 -24.35
C GLY A 50 3.14 -3.05 -23.34
N LEU A 51 4.13 -3.05 -22.45
CA LEU A 51 4.35 -4.10 -21.47
C LEU A 51 3.72 -3.78 -20.11
N LEU A 52 3.38 -2.51 -19.88
CA LEU A 52 2.88 -1.96 -18.63
C LEU A 52 1.77 -0.96 -18.87
N VAL A 53 0.79 -0.92 -17.99
CA VAL A 53 -0.24 0.11 -17.93
C VAL A 53 -0.22 0.75 -16.55
N THR A 54 -0.25 2.08 -16.52
CA THR A 54 -0.37 2.86 -15.28
C THR A 54 -1.72 3.57 -15.23
N GLU A 55 -2.47 3.35 -14.16
CA GLU A 55 -3.72 4.04 -13.92
C GLU A 55 -3.75 4.47 -12.45
N LYS A 56 -3.86 5.78 -12.18
CA LYS A 56 -3.88 6.34 -10.82
C LYS A 56 -2.75 5.82 -9.93
N ASP A 57 -1.52 5.87 -10.45
CA ASP A 57 -0.31 5.34 -9.81
C ASP A 57 -0.27 3.81 -9.63
N LEU A 58 -1.26 3.08 -10.09
CA LEU A 58 -1.25 1.62 -10.03
C LEU A 58 -0.67 1.02 -11.32
N LEU A 59 0.39 0.23 -11.15
CA LEU A 59 1.10 -0.45 -12.22
C LEU A 59 0.53 -1.85 -12.44
N THR A 60 0.18 -2.17 -13.68
CA THR A 60 -0.30 -3.50 -14.07
C THR A 60 0.43 -3.96 -15.32
N LEU A 61 0.96 -5.17 -15.32
CA LEU A 61 1.52 -5.76 -16.53
C LEU A 61 0.43 -6.11 -17.53
N THR A 62 0.70 -5.86 -18.79
CA THR A 62 -0.07 -6.43 -19.90
C THR A 62 0.22 -7.92 -20.04
N GLU A 63 -0.51 -8.61 -20.90
CA GLU A 63 -0.23 -10.02 -21.20
C GLU A 63 1.17 -10.19 -21.81
N GLU A 64 1.57 -9.29 -22.70
CA GLU A 64 2.92 -9.21 -23.27
C GLU A 64 3.99 -8.97 -22.19
N GLY A 65 3.70 -8.11 -21.22
CA GLY A 65 4.58 -7.84 -20.08
C GLY A 65 4.77 -9.07 -19.20
N ARG A 66 3.71 -9.83 -18.94
CA ARG A 66 3.78 -11.10 -18.21
C ARG A 66 4.60 -12.16 -18.93
N SER A 67 4.38 -12.29 -20.23
CA SER A 67 5.13 -13.20 -21.09
C SER A 67 6.63 -12.86 -21.10
N ALA A 68 6.96 -11.58 -21.21
CA ALA A 68 8.35 -11.11 -21.14
C ALA A 68 8.99 -11.41 -19.77
N ALA A 69 8.26 -11.18 -18.68
CA ALA A 69 8.73 -11.48 -17.33
C ALA A 69 9.03 -12.97 -17.14
N GLU A 70 8.17 -13.85 -17.63
CA GLU A 70 8.35 -15.30 -17.57
C GLU A 70 9.58 -15.74 -18.38
N THR A 71 9.69 -15.25 -19.60
CA THR A 71 10.81 -15.61 -20.49
C THR A 71 12.16 -15.17 -19.93
N LEU A 72 12.21 -14.00 -19.29
CA LEU A 72 13.47 -13.41 -18.79
C LEU A 72 13.70 -13.63 -17.29
N ARG A 73 12.83 -14.39 -16.64
CA ARG A 73 12.88 -14.64 -15.19
C ARG A 73 14.26 -15.08 -14.69
N GLU A 74 14.87 -16.01 -15.40
CA GLU A 74 16.17 -16.61 -14.99
C GLU A 74 17.35 -15.64 -15.16
N THR A 75 17.18 -14.52 -15.85
CA THR A 75 18.20 -13.47 -15.93
C THR A 75 18.30 -12.65 -14.64
N VAL A 76 17.30 -12.74 -13.76
CA VAL A 76 17.35 -12.17 -12.42
C VAL A 76 17.80 -13.27 -11.45
N SER A 77 18.84 -13.01 -10.68
CA SER A 77 19.39 -14.03 -9.76
C SER A 77 18.34 -14.47 -8.74
N ALA A 78 18.39 -15.76 -8.36
CA ALA A 78 17.45 -16.32 -7.40
C ALA A 78 17.41 -15.58 -6.05
N PRO A 79 18.55 -15.18 -5.45
CA PRO A 79 18.54 -14.37 -4.23
C PRO A 79 17.84 -13.02 -4.40
N LEU A 80 18.04 -12.35 -5.53
CA LEU A 80 17.40 -11.06 -5.83
C LEU A 80 15.89 -11.25 -6.05
N ARG A 81 15.47 -12.29 -6.76
CA ARG A 81 14.06 -12.62 -6.93
C ARG A 81 13.35 -12.81 -5.60
N LYS A 82 13.93 -13.58 -4.70
CA LYS A 82 13.37 -13.83 -3.36
C LYS A 82 13.29 -12.54 -2.54
N LYS A 83 14.36 -11.75 -2.56
CA LYS A 83 14.41 -10.45 -1.84
C LYS A 83 13.32 -9.50 -2.35
N LEU A 84 13.18 -9.35 -3.66
CA LEU A 84 12.19 -8.48 -4.28
C LEU A 84 10.76 -8.95 -4.00
N TYR A 85 10.48 -10.23 -4.15
CA TYR A 85 9.17 -10.79 -3.85
C TYR A 85 8.74 -10.49 -2.41
N ASN A 86 9.60 -10.81 -1.44
CA ASN A 86 9.31 -10.55 -0.03
C ASN A 86 9.11 -9.07 0.27
N ALA A 87 9.94 -8.21 -0.32
CA ALA A 87 9.83 -6.76 -0.14
C ALA A 87 8.53 -6.19 -0.73
N VAL A 88 8.14 -6.62 -1.92
CA VAL A 88 6.90 -6.17 -2.57
C VAL A 88 5.66 -6.67 -1.82
N VAL A 89 5.63 -7.93 -1.40
CA VAL A 89 4.52 -8.49 -0.60
C VAL A 89 4.35 -7.72 0.70
N LYS A 90 5.44 -7.44 1.39
CA LYS A 90 5.42 -6.67 2.65
C LYS A 90 4.97 -5.22 2.43
N MET A 91 5.42 -4.58 1.37
CA MET A 91 5.00 -3.24 0.98
C MET A 91 3.51 -3.19 0.66
N LEU A 92 3.00 -4.14 -0.11
CA LEU A 92 1.57 -4.23 -0.45
C LEU A 92 0.70 -4.44 0.79
N GLY A 93 1.15 -5.24 1.74
CA GLY A 93 0.46 -5.42 3.03
C GLY A 93 0.32 -4.10 3.79
N ARG A 94 1.39 -3.32 3.88
CA ARG A 94 1.39 -1.98 4.51
C ARG A 94 0.51 -0.99 3.74
N TYR A 95 0.62 -0.98 2.43
CA TYR A 95 -0.16 -0.11 1.56
C TYR A 95 -1.67 -0.36 1.72
N ARG A 96 -2.11 -1.61 1.69
CA ARG A 96 -3.51 -1.98 1.93
C ARG A 96 -3.99 -1.54 3.31
N SER A 97 -3.23 -1.83 4.36
CA SER A 97 -3.58 -1.43 5.71
C SER A 97 -3.79 0.08 5.85
N ALA A 98 -2.94 0.88 5.20
CA ALA A 98 -3.06 2.33 5.21
C ALA A 98 -4.27 2.84 4.42
N HIS A 99 -4.63 2.18 3.31
CA HIS A 99 -5.74 2.58 2.43
C HIS A 99 -7.08 1.99 2.86
N ASP A 100 -7.07 0.86 3.57
CA ASP A 100 -8.28 0.22 4.08
C ASP A 100 -8.79 0.88 5.39
N THR A 101 -7.99 1.75 5.98
CA THR A 101 -8.34 2.51 7.18
C THR A 101 -8.64 3.95 6.82
N SER A 102 -9.83 4.43 7.16
CA SER A 102 -10.25 5.81 6.93
C SER A 102 -10.58 6.53 8.23
N VAL A 103 -10.22 7.81 8.30
CA VAL A 103 -10.52 8.72 9.40
C VAL A 103 -11.11 9.99 8.82
N GLU A 104 -12.40 10.20 9.00
CA GLU A 104 -13.13 11.32 8.40
C GLU A 104 -13.88 12.12 9.46
N LEU A 105 -13.99 13.43 9.24
CA LEU A 105 -14.80 14.34 10.06
C LEU A 105 -16.03 14.78 9.27
N THR A 106 -17.18 14.71 9.92
CA THR A 106 -18.44 15.24 9.40
C THR A 106 -19.09 16.17 10.43
N PRO A 107 -19.66 17.31 10.00
CA PRO A 107 -20.47 18.14 10.90
C PRO A 107 -21.66 17.33 11.42
N ASN A 108 -21.97 17.49 12.70
CA ASN A 108 -23.12 16.83 13.31
C ASN A 108 -23.78 17.73 14.36
N GLY A 109 -24.86 18.36 13.99
CA GLY A 109 -25.52 19.37 14.83
C GLY A 109 -24.60 20.58 15.06
N SER A 110 -24.41 20.96 16.34
CA SER A 110 -23.46 22.03 16.73
C SER A 110 -22.01 21.52 16.89
N GLY A 111 -21.80 20.22 16.75
CA GLY A 111 -20.50 19.58 16.92
C GLY A 111 -20.01 18.88 15.66
N TRP A 112 -19.07 17.98 15.86
CA TRP A 112 -18.43 17.21 14.81
C TRP A 112 -18.41 15.72 15.16
N MET A 113 -18.57 14.88 14.14
CA MET A 113 -18.45 13.44 14.26
C MET A 113 -17.15 13.00 13.60
N LEU A 114 -16.28 12.32 14.36
CA LEU A 114 -15.16 11.60 13.80
C LEU A 114 -15.60 10.17 13.47
N ASN A 115 -15.41 9.77 12.23
CA ASN A 115 -15.74 8.42 11.74
C ASN A 115 -14.44 7.69 11.45
N TYR A 116 -14.20 6.60 12.18
CA TYR A 116 -13.08 5.70 11.96
C TYR A 116 -13.60 4.39 11.39
N ARG A 117 -12.94 3.91 10.34
CA ARG A 117 -13.37 2.67 9.67
C ARG A 117 -12.17 1.89 9.17
N VAL A 118 -12.18 0.58 9.42
CA VAL A 118 -11.27 -0.38 8.78
C VAL A 118 -12.10 -1.25 7.86
N GLN A 119 -11.83 -1.16 6.55
CA GLN A 119 -12.55 -1.90 5.52
C GLN A 119 -12.00 -3.31 5.41
N GLY A 120 -12.85 -4.33 5.50
CA GLY A 120 -12.53 -5.70 5.18
C GLY A 120 -12.91 -6.04 3.74
N GLU A 121 -12.72 -7.29 3.35
CA GLU A 121 -13.01 -7.76 1.98
C GLU A 121 -14.50 -7.67 1.63
N HIS A 122 -15.38 -7.99 2.56
CA HIS A 122 -16.83 -8.01 2.34
C HIS A 122 -17.61 -7.07 3.26
N SER A 123 -17.01 -6.58 4.33
CA SER A 123 -17.66 -5.72 5.31
C SER A 123 -16.63 -4.93 6.10
N ASN A 124 -17.07 -3.97 6.90
CA ASN A 124 -16.19 -3.30 7.85
C ASN A 124 -15.72 -4.30 8.93
N LEU A 125 -14.41 -4.36 9.16
CA LEU A 125 -13.83 -5.12 10.26
C LEU A 125 -14.00 -4.38 11.59
N LEU A 126 -13.92 -3.06 11.55
CA LEU A 126 -14.10 -2.18 12.70
C LEU A 126 -14.62 -0.85 12.20
N ALA A 127 -15.60 -0.32 12.89
CA ALA A 127 -16.06 1.05 12.69
C ALA A 127 -16.48 1.64 14.02
N PHE A 128 -16.10 2.89 14.27
CA PHE A 128 -16.59 3.62 15.43
C PHE A 128 -16.74 5.11 15.12
N GLN A 129 -17.52 5.78 15.93
CA GLN A 129 -17.76 7.19 15.82
C GLN A 129 -17.51 7.86 17.17
N ILE A 130 -16.94 9.06 17.13
CA ILE A 130 -16.75 9.90 18.31
C ILE A 130 -17.37 11.26 18.06
N GLN A 131 -18.30 11.66 18.92
CA GLN A 131 -18.87 13.00 18.89
C GLN A 131 -17.94 13.97 19.61
N LEU A 132 -17.65 15.09 18.97
CA LEU A 132 -16.78 16.13 19.48
C LEU A 132 -17.53 17.47 19.50
N PRO A 133 -17.33 18.30 20.54
CA PRO A 133 -18.14 19.50 20.74
C PRO A 133 -17.79 20.64 19.78
N ASN A 134 -16.55 20.67 19.26
CA ASN A 134 -16.10 21.74 18.37
C ASN A 134 -15.09 21.25 17.34
N GLU A 135 -14.86 22.09 16.32
CA GLU A 135 -13.96 21.77 15.21
C GLU A 135 -12.51 21.63 15.66
N ALA A 136 -12.03 22.46 16.58
CA ALA A 136 -10.63 22.41 17.02
C ALA A 136 -10.28 21.07 17.67
N GLN A 137 -11.14 20.55 18.52
CA GLN A 137 -10.96 19.23 19.15
C GLN A 137 -11.09 18.11 18.12
N ALA A 138 -12.01 18.24 17.17
CA ALA A 138 -12.18 17.27 16.09
C ALA A 138 -10.93 17.17 15.20
N LEU A 139 -10.37 18.29 14.79
CA LEU A 139 -9.14 18.34 13.99
C LEU A 139 -7.94 17.78 14.76
N ALA A 140 -7.80 18.12 16.04
CA ALA A 140 -6.72 17.60 16.88
C ALA A 140 -6.79 16.08 17.02
N LEU A 141 -7.99 15.52 17.23
CA LEU A 141 -8.16 14.07 17.32
C LEU A 141 -7.92 13.37 15.97
N LYS A 142 -8.43 13.96 14.88
CA LYS A 142 -8.18 13.44 13.52
C LYS A 142 -6.68 13.39 13.21
N GLU A 143 -5.96 14.46 13.50
CA GLU A 143 -4.51 14.53 13.30
C GLU A 143 -3.77 13.46 14.09
N LYS A 144 -4.11 13.27 15.34
CA LYS A 144 -3.53 12.24 16.21
C LYS A 144 -3.75 10.84 15.67
N ILE A 145 -4.97 10.51 15.29
CA ILE A 145 -5.30 9.18 14.75
C ILE A 145 -4.68 8.99 13.36
N SER A 146 -4.69 10.01 12.51
CA SER A 146 -4.17 9.96 11.14
C SER A 146 -2.64 9.81 11.08
N ALA A 147 -1.92 10.11 12.16
CA ALA A 147 -0.48 9.87 12.25
C ALA A 147 -0.13 8.38 12.18
N ASP A 148 -0.97 7.51 12.76
CA ASP A 148 -0.85 6.06 12.67
C ASP A 148 -2.24 5.40 12.79
N PRO A 149 -3.06 5.45 11.72
CA PRO A 149 -4.46 5.03 11.80
C PRO A 149 -4.64 3.56 12.19
N LYS A 150 -3.77 2.69 11.66
CA LYS A 150 -3.84 1.26 11.94
C LYS A 150 -3.58 0.92 13.40
N TYR A 151 -2.66 1.62 14.04
CA TYR A 151 -2.32 1.41 15.46
C TYR A 151 -3.55 1.50 16.37
N TYR A 152 -4.39 2.51 16.17
CA TYR A 152 -5.57 2.70 17.02
C TYR A 152 -6.62 1.61 16.82
N GLY A 153 -6.84 1.17 15.58
CA GLY A 153 -7.72 0.04 15.30
C GLY A 153 -7.23 -1.26 15.90
N ASP A 154 -5.96 -1.58 15.72
CA ASP A 154 -5.34 -2.79 16.28
C ASP A 154 -5.40 -2.77 17.81
N MET A 155 -5.13 -1.62 18.42
CA MET A 155 -5.17 -1.47 19.88
C MET A 155 -6.59 -1.64 20.43
N LEU A 156 -7.60 -1.07 19.77
CA LEU A 156 -8.99 -1.21 20.19
C LEU A 156 -9.46 -2.67 20.08
N ILE A 157 -9.14 -3.36 18.99
CA ILE A 157 -9.45 -4.78 18.81
C ILE A 157 -8.80 -5.60 19.92
N ARG A 158 -7.53 -5.32 20.22
CA ARG A 158 -6.82 -5.99 21.32
C ARG A 158 -7.51 -5.78 22.67
N LEU A 159 -7.85 -4.54 23.01
CA LEU A 159 -8.54 -4.22 24.25
C LEU A 159 -9.89 -4.93 24.39
N LEU A 160 -10.63 -5.08 23.29
CA LEU A 160 -11.95 -5.72 23.29
C LEU A 160 -11.87 -7.25 23.32
N THR A 161 -10.78 -7.83 22.86
CA THR A 161 -10.60 -9.29 22.74
C THR A 161 -9.72 -9.90 23.85
N GLU A 162 -8.95 -9.11 24.57
CA GLU A 162 -8.17 -9.58 25.72
C GLU A 162 -9.08 -9.88 26.91
N ASN A 163 -8.86 -11.03 27.55
CA ASN A 163 -9.53 -11.35 28.79
C ASN A 163 -8.98 -10.44 29.91
N ARG A 164 -9.87 -9.72 30.59
CA ARG A 164 -9.49 -9.05 31.83
C ARG A 164 -9.27 -10.13 32.88
N GLU A 165 -8.06 -10.20 33.43
CA GLU A 165 -7.84 -10.92 34.67
C GLU A 165 -8.65 -10.19 35.77
N ASN A 166 -9.61 -10.90 36.35
CA ASN A 166 -10.33 -10.40 37.52
C ASN A 166 -9.35 -10.35 38.68
N ASN A 167 -8.87 -9.18 39.02
CA ASN A 167 -8.28 -8.91 40.34
C ASN A 167 -9.38 -8.65 41.34
#